data_8efae949e1f62f646ee458b2feed71a5
#
_entry.id   8efae949e1f62f646ee458b2feed71a5
#
_cell.length_a   1.000
_cell.length_b   1.000
_cell.length_c   1.000
_cell.angle_alpha   90.00
_cell.angle_beta   90.00
_cell.angle_gamma   90.00
#
_symmetry.space_group_name_H-M   'P 1'
#
loop_
_entity.id
_entity.type
_entity.pdbx_description
1 polymer ?
#
loop_
_entity_poly.entity_id
_entity_poly.type
_entity_poly.pdbx_seq_one_letter_code
_entity_poly.pdbx_strand_id
1 'polypeptide(L)'
;KANEKEKAKGKKTWVFKADNVRDFAFASSRKFLWDAMGVDLNGKKIMAMSYWPKEGEPLWSRYSTHAVAHTLELYSRYTFDYPYPVAISVNAPVGGMEYPMICWQRPRPENDGTYSKRTKYGLISVIIHEVGHNWFPMIINSDERQWMWMDEGLNSFLQFLTEQEWEADYPSRIMPARMGGLLSYLKSPNKMPIMT
;
A
#
# COMPACT_ATOMS: atom_id res chain seq x y z
N LYS A 1 10.64 15.73 -10.29
CA LYS A 1 11.91 16.12 -10.96
C LYS A 1 12.54 17.26 -10.19
N ALA A 2 13.88 17.27 -10.10
CA ALA A 2 14.60 18.44 -9.55
C ALA A 2 14.39 19.65 -10.47
N ASN A 3 14.08 20.80 -9.90
CA ASN A 3 14.02 22.03 -10.67
C ASN A 3 15.43 22.58 -10.85
N GLU A 4 16.02 22.37 -12.01
CA GLU A 4 17.41 22.75 -12.32
C GLU A 4 17.64 24.27 -12.46
N LYS A 5 16.57 25.06 -12.59
CA LYS A 5 16.68 26.51 -12.84
C LYS A 5 16.90 27.35 -11.58
N GLU A 6 16.59 26.82 -10.40
CA GLU A 6 16.77 27.53 -9.12
C GLU A 6 17.91 26.90 -8.31
N LYS A 7 19.14 27.28 -8.60
CA LYS A 7 20.31 26.86 -7.80
C LYS A 7 20.55 27.84 -6.65
N ALA A 8 19.88 27.61 -5.52
CA ALA A 8 20.37 28.17 -4.26
C ALA A 8 21.61 27.39 -3.82
N LYS A 9 22.71 28.07 -3.49
CA LYS A 9 24.01 27.50 -3.13
C LYS A 9 23.83 26.43 -2.03
N GLY A 10 24.15 25.16 -2.33
CA GLY A 10 24.07 24.05 -1.40
C GLY A 10 22.66 23.47 -1.17
N LYS A 11 21.64 23.89 -1.93
CA LYS A 11 20.27 23.39 -1.85
C LYS A 11 19.78 22.88 -3.21
N LYS A 12 18.81 21.95 -3.19
CA LYS A 12 18.06 21.51 -4.37
C LYS A 12 16.57 21.76 -4.11
N THR A 13 15.90 22.29 -5.12
CA THR A 13 14.43 22.42 -5.10
C THR A 13 13.83 21.28 -5.88
N TRP A 14 12.89 20.56 -5.28
CA TRP A 14 12.10 19.52 -5.91
C TRP A 14 10.67 20.04 -6.08
N VAL A 15 10.15 19.92 -7.28
CA VAL A 15 8.76 20.28 -7.58
C VAL A 15 8.00 19.00 -7.89
N PHE A 16 6.95 18.76 -7.13
CA PHE A 16 6.02 17.65 -7.34
C PHE A 16 4.70 18.22 -7.82
N LYS A 17 4.03 17.48 -8.69
CA LYS A 17 2.69 17.77 -9.17
C LYS A 17 1.84 16.52 -9.03
N ALA A 18 0.67 16.66 -8.44
CA ALA A 18 -0.34 15.62 -8.35
C ALA A 18 -1.69 16.24 -8.72
N ASP A 19 -2.36 15.64 -9.70
CA ASP A 19 -3.66 16.11 -10.16
C ASP A 19 -4.76 15.19 -9.58
N ASN A 20 -5.91 15.77 -9.25
CA ASN A 20 -7.11 15.08 -8.74
C ASN A 20 -6.84 14.22 -7.50
N VAL A 21 -6.13 14.80 -6.55
CA VAL A 21 -5.84 14.16 -5.26
C VAL A 21 -6.53 14.90 -4.12
N ARG A 22 -7.01 14.14 -3.12
CA ARG A 22 -7.61 14.70 -1.90
C ARG A 22 -6.55 15.15 -0.89
N ASP A 23 -5.35 14.61 -1.02
CA ASP A 23 -4.26 14.80 -0.08
C ASP A 23 -2.92 14.64 -0.79
N PHE A 24 -1.82 15.04 -0.14
CA PHE A 24 -0.49 14.98 -0.73
C PHE A 24 0.57 14.67 0.32
N ALA A 25 1.45 13.72 0.00
CA ALA A 25 2.61 13.42 0.82
C ALA A 25 3.86 13.15 -0.01
N PHE A 26 5.02 13.25 0.61
CA PHE A 26 6.30 12.90 -0.01
C PHE A 26 7.24 12.27 1.02
N ALA A 27 8.20 11.50 0.53
CA ALA A 27 9.28 10.93 1.33
C ALA A 27 10.64 11.40 0.83
N SER A 28 11.58 11.60 1.73
CA SER A 28 12.95 11.96 1.38
C SER A 28 13.94 11.32 2.35
N SER A 29 14.96 10.68 1.79
CA SER A 29 16.08 10.15 2.56
C SER A 29 17.32 10.04 1.68
N ARG A 30 18.49 10.27 2.26
CA ARG A 30 19.79 10.02 1.61
C ARG A 30 20.17 8.54 1.60
N LYS A 31 19.40 7.70 2.32
CA LYS A 31 19.68 6.26 2.52
C LYS A 31 18.80 5.36 1.67
N PHE A 32 17.86 5.91 0.92
CA PHE A 32 16.96 5.11 0.13
C PHE A 32 17.68 4.39 -1.01
N LEU A 33 17.52 3.08 -1.02
CA LEU A 33 17.59 2.25 -2.21
C LEU A 33 16.27 2.41 -2.97
N TRP A 34 16.25 2.11 -4.24
CA TRP A 34 15.11 2.30 -5.11
C TRP A 34 15.00 1.18 -6.13
N ASP A 35 13.79 0.73 -6.34
CA ASP A 35 13.43 -0.19 -7.42
C ASP A 35 12.13 0.25 -8.08
N ALA A 36 11.97 -0.07 -9.37
CA ALA A 36 10.79 0.30 -10.14
C ALA A 36 10.52 -0.67 -11.29
N MET A 37 9.25 -0.89 -11.59
CA MET A 37 8.80 -1.63 -12.75
C MET A 37 7.58 -0.97 -13.39
N GLY A 38 7.45 -1.10 -14.71
CA GLY A 38 6.27 -0.65 -15.45
C GLY A 38 5.18 -1.71 -15.41
N VAL A 39 3.95 -1.30 -15.09
CA VAL A 39 2.73 -2.12 -15.17
C VAL A 39 1.91 -1.57 -16.31
N ASP A 40 1.47 -2.42 -17.23
CA ASP A 40 0.57 -2.02 -18.32
C ASP A 40 -0.87 -2.34 -17.93
N LEU A 41 -1.70 -1.30 -17.80
CA LEU A 41 -3.12 -1.42 -17.55
C LEU A 41 -3.86 -0.88 -18.76
N ASN A 42 -4.31 -1.79 -19.64
CA ASN A 42 -5.07 -1.45 -20.84
C ASN A 42 -4.39 -0.40 -21.73
N GLY A 43 -3.07 -0.52 -21.94
CA GLY A 43 -2.25 0.40 -22.74
C GLY A 43 -1.75 1.63 -21.98
N LYS A 44 -2.14 1.82 -20.72
CA LYS A 44 -1.61 2.85 -19.83
C LYS A 44 -0.48 2.29 -18.98
N LYS A 45 0.71 2.87 -19.08
CA LYS A 45 1.86 2.48 -18.26
C LYS A 45 1.85 3.20 -16.92
N ILE A 46 1.80 2.41 -15.86
CA ILE A 46 1.89 2.86 -14.47
C ILE A 46 3.25 2.44 -13.91
N MET A 47 3.91 3.32 -13.17
CA MET A 47 5.17 3.00 -12.50
C MET A 47 4.90 2.49 -11.08
N ALA A 48 5.14 1.20 -10.86
CA ALA A 48 5.24 0.64 -9.52
C ALA A 48 6.65 0.92 -8.99
N MET A 49 6.75 1.54 -7.81
CA MET A 49 8.03 1.93 -7.22
C MET A 49 8.12 1.55 -5.75
N SER A 50 9.34 1.29 -5.30
CA SER A 50 9.61 1.07 -3.88
C SER A 50 10.88 1.79 -3.44
N TYR A 51 10.84 2.30 -2.21
CA TYR A 51 11.98 2.98 -1.57
C TYR A 51 12.20 2.43 -0.16
N TRP A 52 13.42 2.00 0.14
CA TRP A 52 13.78 1.46 1.44
C TRP A 52 15.24 1.74 1.78
N PRO A 53 15.62 1.85 3.06
CA PRO A 53 17.02 1.92 3.45
C PRO A 53 17.66 0.53 3.42
N LYS A 54 18.99 0.47 3.48
CA LYS A 54 19.76 -0.79 3.43
C LYS A 54 19.27 -1.85 4.45
N GLU A 55 18.74 -1.42 5.57
CA GLU A 55 18.16 -2.27 6.61
C GLU A 55 16.88 -2.99 6.18
N GLY A 56 16.34 -2.67 5.02
CA GLY A 56 15.22 -3.39 4.38
C GLY A 56 15.67 -4.59 3.53
N GLU A 57 16.97 -4.70 3.24
CA GLU A 57 17.51 -5.82 2.45
C GLU A 57 17.57 -7.15 3.23
N PRO A 58 17.35 -8.27 2.56
CA PRO A 58 16.94 -8.46 1.17
C PRO A 58 15.41 -8.55 0.99
N LEU A 59 14.64 -8.29 2.02
CA LEU A 59 13.18 -8.45 2.03
C LEU A 59 12.49 -7.50 1.01
N TRP A 60 12.88 -6.24 1.05
CA TRP A 60 12.26 -5.20 0.22
C TRP A 60 12.59 -5.34 -1.26
N SER A 61 13.84 -5.59 -1.60
CA SER A 61 14.26 -5.80 -3.00
C SER A 61 13.60 -7.02 -3.63
N ARG A 62 13.26 -8.03 -2.84
CA ARG A 62 12.61 -9.25 -3.34
C ARG A 62 11.12 -9.13 -3.56
N TYR A 63 10.41 -8.33 -2.75
CA TYR A 63 8.95 -8.41 -2.70
C TYR A 63 8.23 -7.09 -2.87
N SER A 64 8.83 -5.97 -2.50
CA SER A 64 8.07 -4.72 -2.36
C SER A 64 7.50 -4.21 -3.69
N THR A 65 8.35 -4.00 -4.70
CA THR A 65 7.89 -3.50 -6.01
C THR A 65 6.94 -4.47 -6.69
N HIS A 66 7.18 -5.79 -6.55
CA HIS A 66 6.29 -6.82 -7.06
C HIS A 66 4.91 -6.77 -6.39
N ALA A 67 4.86 -6.53 -5.07
CA ALA A 67 3.59 -6.40 -4.36
C ALA A 67 2.81 -5.16 -4.81
N VAL A 68 3.49 -4.04 -5.06
CA VAL A 68 2.86 -2.84 -5.66
C VAL A 68 2.28 -3.17 -7.03
N ALA A 69 3.07 -3.79 -7.93
CA ALA A 69 2.63 -4.14 -9.28
C ALA A 69 1.44 -5.11 -9.26
N HIS A 70 1.53 -6.17 -8.47
CA HIS A 70 0.45 -7.14 -8.29
C HIS A 70 -0.86 -6.49 -7.81
N THR A 71 -0.76 -5.56 -6.86
CA THR A 71 -1.93 -4.82 -6.38
C THR A 71 -2.56 -3.97 -7.49
N LEU A 72 -1.72 -3.26 -8.26
CA LEU A 72 -2.21 -2.44 -9.38
C LEU A 72 -2.99 -3.27 -10.40
N GLU A 73 -2.49 -4.45 -10.75
CA GLU A 73 -3.14 -5.37 -11.70
C GLU A 73 -4.46 -5.92 -11.15
N LEU A 74 -4.45 -6.42 -9.92
CA LEU A 74 -5.59 -7.12 -9.34
C LEU A 74 -6.74 -6.17 -8.96
N TYR A 75 -6.43 -5.07 -8.29
CA TYR A 75 -7.46 -4.08 -7.96
C TYR A 75 -8.04 -3.44 -9.22
N SER A 76 -7.22 -3.17 -10.24
CA SER A 76 -7.75 -2.69 -11.53
C SER A 76 -8.69 -3.72 -12.17
N ARG A 77 -8.36 -5.01 -12.12
CA ARG A 77 -9.20 -6.08 -12.65
C ARG A 77 -10.52 -6.24 -11.89
N TYR A 78 -10.50 -6.08 -10.57
CA TYR A 78 -11.69 -6.23 -9.72
C TYR A 78 -12.59 -5.00 -9.69
N THR A 79 -12.07 -3.83 -10.03
CA THR A 79 -12.80 -2.57 -9.91
C THR A 79 -12.73 -1.74 -11.19
N PHE A 80 -11.75 -0.86 -11.30
CA PHE A 80 -11.47 -0.01 -12.46
C PHE A 80 -9.96 0.30 -12.52
N ASP A 81 -9.48 0.65 -13.72
CA ASP A 81 -8.05 0.91 -13.94
C ASP A 81 -7.51 2.02 -13.05
N TYR A 82 -6.35 1.78 -12.47
CA TYR A 82 -5.65 2.75 -11.64
C TYR A 82 -5.42 4.07 -12.40
N PRO A 83 -5.97 5.21 -11.95
CA PRO A 83 -5.95 6.43 -12.77
C PRO A 83 -4.64 7.20 -12.69
N TYR A 84 -3.83 6.99 -11.66
CA TYR A 84 -2.61 7.74 -11.44
C TYR A 84 -1.41 7.17 -12.22
N PRO A 85 -0.35 7.99 -12.45
CA PRO A 85 0.82 7.54 -13.21
C PRO A 85 1.81 6.69 -12.41
N VAL A 86 1.69 6.64 -11.08
CA VAL A 86 2.64 5.98 -10.19
C VAL A 86 1.97 5.47 -8.93
N ALA A 87 2.48 4.37 -8.38
CA ALA A 87 2.19 3.91 -7.02
C ALA A 87 3.53 3.61 -6.32
N ILE A 88 3.71 4.13 -5.12
CA ILE A 88 4.99 4.13 -4.41
C ILE A 88 4.82 3.52 -3.02
N SER A 89 5.63 2.52 -2.70
CA SER A 89 5.78 1.94 -1.36
C SER A 89 7.07 2.42 -0.72
N VAL A 90 6.99 2.92 0.52
CA VAL A 90 8.14 3.48 1.23
C VAL A 90 8.32 2.80 2.58
N ASN A 91 9.51 2.30 2.86
CA ASN A 91 9.83 1.81 4.20
C ASN A 91 10.04 2.97 5.18
N ALA A 92 9.20 3.02 6.19
CA ALA A 92 9.23 4.04 7.23
C ALA A 92 8.88 3.47 8.62
N PRO A 93 9.14 4.19 9.71
CA PRO A 93 8.78 3.75 11.07
C PRO A 93 7.27 3.88 11.36
N VAL A 94 6.43 3.70 10.35
CA VAL A 94 4.97 3.74 10.41
C VAL A 94 4.42 2.34 10.10
N GLY A 95 3.41 1.88 10.82
CA GLY A 95 2.88 0.52 10.72
C GLY A 95 2.30 0.18 9.35
N GLY A 96 1.48 1.04 8.86
CA GLY A 96 0.87 1.14 7.54
C GLY A 96 0.26 2.53 7.45
N MET A 97 0.32 3.18 6.31
CA MET A 97 -0.32 4.49 6.09
C MET A 97 -0.42 4.78 4.60
N GLU A 98 -1.60 5.05 4.17
CA GLU A 98 -1.95 5.40 2.80
C GLU A 98 -1.96 6.91 2.57
N TYR A 99 -1.59 7.28 1.35
CA TYR A 99 -1.82 8.59 0.72
C TYR A 99 -1.96 8.39 -0.79
N PRO A 100 -2.54 9.35 -1.52
CA PRO A 100 -2.61 9.22 -2.97
C PRO A 100 -1.23 8.99 -3.59
N MET A 101 -1.07 7.88 -4.30
CA MET A 101 0.14 7.45 -5.01
C MET A 101 1.35 7.07 -4.14
N ILE A 102 1.31 7.25 -2.82
CA ILE A 102 2.44 6.92 -1.93
C ILE A 102 1.94 6.37 -0.61
N CYS A 103 2.54 5.30 -0.14
CA CYS A 103 2.19 4.68 1.13
C CYS A 103 3.44 4.23 1.91
N TRP A 104 3.28 4.02 3.22
CA TRP A 104 4.39 3.67 4.11
C TRP A 104 4.15 2.36 4.82
N GLN A 105 5.24 1.57 5.00
CA GLN A 105 5.22 0.29 5.67
C GLN A 105 6.45 0.11 6.54
N ARG A 106 6.26 -0.59 7.68
CA ARG A 106 7.32 -0.83 8.66
C ARG A 106 8.14 -2.11 8.44
N PRO A 107 7.59 -3.26 7.96
CA PRO A 107 8.28 -4.54 8.07
C PRO A 107 9.70 -4.50 7.50
N ARG A 108 10.63 -5.08 8.27
CA ARG A 108 12.05 -5.23 7.92
C ARG A 108 12.52 -6.63 8.29
N PRO A 109 13.59 -7.13 7.67
CA PRO A 109 14.29 -8.32 8.15
C PRO A 109 15.00 -8.04 9.47
N GLU A 110 15.56 -9.08 10.07
CA GLU A 110 16.49 -8.98 11.19
C GLU A 110 17.81 -8.33 10.76
N ASN A 111 18.64 -7.93 11.71
CA ASN A 111 19.91 -7.23 11.41
C ASN A 111 20.89 -8.07 10.55
N ASP A 112 20.78 -9.38 10.58
CA ASP A 112 21.58 -10.31 9.76
C ASP A 112 20.98 -10.56 8.36
N GLY A 113 19.85 -9.90 8.03
CA GLY A 113 19.14 -10.04 6.77
C GLY A 113 18.18 -11.24 6.73
N THR A 114 18.07 -12.03 7.77
CA THR A 114 17.10 -13.11 7.86
C THR A 114 15.69 -12.59 8.14
N TYR A 115 14.67 -13.32 7.72
CA TYR A 115 13.28 -12.98 8.02
C TYR A 115 12.38 -14.22 8.04
N SER A 116 11.40 -14.17 8.91
CA SER A 116 10.40 -15.23 9.03
C SER A 116 9.38 -15.18 7.90
N LYS A 117 8.64 -16.29 7.68
CA LYS A 117 7.45 -16.28 6.81
C LYS A 117 6.46 -15.19 7.25
N ARG A 118 6.27 -15.01 8.56
CA ARG A 118 5.41 -13.96 9.11
C ARG A 118 5.83 -12.55 8.66
N THR A 119 7.13 -12.26 8.64
CA THR A 119 7.67 -10.96 8.20
C THR A 119 7.49 -10.79 6.70
N LYS A 120 7.79 -11.83 5.89
CA LYS A 120 7.57 -11.82 4.43
C LYS A 120 6.12 -11.47 4.08
N TYR A 121 5.20 -12.28 4.56
CA TYR A 121 3.79 -12.08 4.25
C TYR A 121 3.22 -10.82 4.90
N GLY A 122 3.74 -10.42 6.05
CA GLY A 122 3.40 -9.15 6.68
C GLY A 122 3.77 -7.93 5.84
N LEU A 123 4.91 -7.97 5.14
CA LEU A 123 5.28 -6.92 4.19
C LEU A 123 4.36 -6.93 2.97
N ILE A 124 4.17 -8.08 2.35
CA ILE A 124 3.32 -8.20 1.15
C ILE A 124 1.90 -7.75 1.45
N SER A 125 1.30 -8.25 2.52
CA SER A 125 -0.06 -7.90 2.95
C SER A 125 -0.24 -6.40 3.19
N VAL A 126 0.68 -5.77 3.91
CA VAL A 126 0.55 -4.33 4.19
C VAL A 126 0.75 -3.49 2.93
N ILE A 127 1.62 -3.90 1.99
CA ILE A 127 1.75 -3.20 0.71
C ILE A 127 0.46 -3.32 -0.12
N ILE A 128 -0.12 -4.51 -0.22
CA ILE A 128 -1.39 -4.73 -0.91
C ILE A 128 -2.48 -3.83 -0.30
N HIS A 129 -2.55 -3.79 1.03
CA HIS A 129 -3.51 -2.97 1.77
C HIS A 129 -3.35 -1.48 1.47
N GLU A 130 -2.16 -0.93 1.72
CA GLU A 130 -1.92 0.51 1.60
C GLU A 130 -1.98 1.02 0.14
N VAL A 131 -1.54 0.22 -0.83
CA VAL A 131 -1.73 0.54 -2.25
C VAL A 131 -3.20 0.46 -2.63
N GLY A 132 -3.93 -0.51 -2.09
CA GLY A 132 -5.37 -0.69 -2.30
C GLY A 132 -6.21 0.52 -1.87
N HIS A 133 -5.80 1.22 -0.84
CA HIS A 133 -6.45 2.46 -0.39
C HIS A 133 -6.49 3.57 -1.44
N ASN A 134 -5.70 3.49 -2.51
CA ASN A 134 -5.88 4.41 -3.63
C ASN A 134 -7.28 4.29 -4.28
N TRP A 135 -7.91 3.13 -4.24
CA TRP A 135 -9.30 2.94 -4.68
C TRP A 135 -10.30 3.37 -3.62
N PHE A 136 -10.07 2.96 -2.36
CA PHE A 136 -10.91 3.24 -1.19
C PHE A 136 -10.02 3.70 -0.03
N PRO A 137 -10.06 4.96 0.43
CA PRO A 137 -11.00 6.03 0.11
C PRO A 137 -10.46 7.09 -0.84
N MET A 138 -9.24 6.93 -1.42
CA MET A 138 -8.59 8.05 -2.13
C MET A 138 -9.34 8.48 -3.39
N ILE A 139 -9.87 7.54 -4.18
CA ILE A 139 -10.63 7.82 -5.40
C ILE A 139 -12.14 7.73 -5.14
N ILE A 140 -12.61 6.61 -4.59
CA ILE A 140 -13.98 6.46 -4.14
C ILE A 140 -14.04 6.96 -2.69
N ASN A 141 -14.28 8.25 -2.57
CA ASN A 141 -14.27 8.94 -1.28
C ASN A 141 -15.48 8.54 -0.42
N SER A 142 -15.23 8.39 0.86
CA SER A 142 -16.25 8.10 1.89
C SER A 142 -16.02 8.95 3.13
N ASP A 143 -17.05 9.13 3.94
CA ASP A 143 -16.88 9.69 5.28
C ASP A 143 -16.28 8.62 6.21
N GLU A 144 -15.00 8.41 6.09
CA GLU A 144 -14.23 7.40 6.81
C GLU A 144 -14.26 7.58 8.34
N ARG A 145 -14.51 8.80 8.82
CA ARG A 145 -14.61 9.09 10.25
C ARG A 145 -15.87 8.54 10.86
N GLN A 146 -16.99 8.51 10.10
CA GLN A 146 -18.23 7.93 10.51
C GLN A 146 -18.36 6.47 10.06
N TRP A 147 -17.96 6.16 8.84
CA TRP A 147 -18.19 4.89 8.16
C TRP A 147 -16.86 4.21 7.77
N MET A 148 -16.05 3.90 8.75
CA MET A 148 -14.72 3.30 8.59
C MET A 148 -14.75 2.02 7.74
N TRP A 149 -15.83 1.28 7.71
CA TRP A 149 -15.97 0.07 6.89
C TRP A 149 -15.97 0.34 5.37
N MET A 150 -16.32 1.55 4.94
CA MET A 150 -16.30 1.94 3.53
C MET A 150 -14.87 2.18 3.03
N ASP A 151 -13.98 2.47 3.93
CA ASP A 151 -12.55 2.58 3.73
C ASP A 151 -11.88 1.22 3.96
N GLU A 152 -11.74 0.85 5.21
CA GLU A 152 -11.01 -0.33 5.66
C GLU A 152 -11.67 -1.67 5.26
N GLY A 153 -12.98 -1.73 5.29
CA GLY A 153 -13.71 -2.98 5.04
C GLY A 153 -13.70 -3.37 3.57
N LEU A 154 -14.00 -2.42 2.68
CA LEU A 154 -13.95 -2.66 1.23
C LEU A 154 -12.53 -2.97 0.79
N ASN A 155 -11.56 -2.19 1.26
CA ASN A 155 -10.15 -2.42 0.97
C ASN A 155 -9.66 -3.77 1.50
N SER A 156 -10.01 -4.15 2.73
CA SER A 156 -9.66 -5.46 3.30
C SER A 156 -10.25 -6.63 2.51
N PHE A 157 -11.44 -6.50 1.95
CA PHE A 157 -12.03 -7.53 1.11
C PHE A 157 -11.23 -7.74 -0.18
N LEU A 158 -10.89 -6.65 -0.88
CA LEU A 158 -10.06 -6.73 -2.09
C LEU A 158 -8.64 -7.18 -1.79
N GLN A 159 -8.08 -6.77 -0.66
CA GLN A 159 -6.78 -7.27 -0.19
C GLN A 159 -6.81 -8.80 -0.07
N PHE A 160 -7.84 -9.35 0.58
CA PHE A 160 -7.97 -10.80 0.71
C PHE A 160 -7.96 -11.50 -0.65
N LEU A 161 -8.75 -11.03 -1.63
CA LEU A 161 -8.76 -11.59 -2.97
C LEU A 161 -7.38 -11.49 -3.65
N THR A 162 -6.73 -10.36 -3.52
CA THR A 162 -5.40 -10.10 -4.09
C THR A 162 -4.33 -11.00 -3.47
N GLU A 163 -4.37 -11.22 -2.16
CA GLU A 163 -3.49 -12.13 -1.43
C GLU A 163 -3.64 -13.58 -1.91
N GLN A 164 -4.87 -14.04 -2.18
CA GLN A 164 -5.11 -15.41 -2.68
C GLN A 164 -4.56 -15.64 -4.09
N GLU A 165 -4.39 -14.60 -4.89
CA GLU A 165 -3.79 -14.67 -6.22
C GLU A 165 -2.27 -14.46 -6.22
N TRP A 166 -1.68 -14.09 -5.09
CA TRP A 166 -0.22 -14.01 -4.95
C TRP A 166 0.44 -15.40 -4.99
N GLU A 167 -0.07 -16.33 -4.23
CA GLU A 167 0.32 -17.75 -4.21
C GLU A 167 -0.81 -18.59 -3.61
N ALA A 168 -0.94 -19.85 -4.03
CA ALA A 168 -2.09 -20.72 -3.75
C ALA A 168 -2.45 -20.87 -2.27
N ASP A 169 -1.47 -20.93 -1.38
CA ASP A 169 -1.66 -21.10 0.08
C ASP A 169 -1.23 -19.85 0.85
N TYR A 170 -1.56 -18.68 0.31
CA TYR A 170 -1.20 -17.43 0.98
C TYR A 170 -1.79 -17.37 2.39
N PRO A 171 -0.98 -17.16 3.43
CA PRO A 171 -1.44 -17.20 4.82
C PRO A 171 -2.13 -15.88 5.21
N SER A 172 -3.22 -15.56 4.54
CA SER A 172 -4.00 -14.36 4.82
C SER A 172 -4.47 -14.31 6.27
N ARG A 173 -4.41 -13.14 6.86
CA ARG A 173 -4.89 -12.88 8.22
C ARG A 173 -6.27 -12.24 8.25
N ILE A 174 -6.85 -11.98 7.08
CA ILE A 174 -8.08 -11.20 6.99
C ILE A 174 -9.29 -12.09 7.31
N MET A 175 -9.54 -13.11 6.52
CA MET A 175 -10.78 -13.89 6.67
C MET A 175 -10.74 -14.90 7.82
N PRO A 176 -9.76 -15.81 7.94
CA PRO A 176 -9.79 -16.81 9.03
C PRO A 176 -9.66 -16.19 10.42
N ALA A 177 -8.76 -15.22 10.57
CA ALA A 177 -8.51 -14.60 11.88
C ALA A 177 -9.67 -13.70 12.35
N ARG A 178 -10.36 -13.05 11.44
CA ARG A 178 -11.50 -12.17 11.76
C ARG A 178 -12.81 -12.91 11.94
N MET A 179 -12.94 -14.13 11.44
CA MET A 179 -14.15 -14.93 11.60
C MET A 179 -14.50 -15.16 13.07
N GLY A 180 -13.50 -15.44 13.93
CA GLY A 180 -13.71 -15.58 15.38
C GLY A 180 -14.25 -14.29 16.03
N GLY A 181 -13.69 -13.14 15.63
CA GLY A 181 -14.18 -11.83 16.08
C GLY A 181 -15.60 -11.55 15.61
N LEU A 182 -15.93 -11.84 14.36
CA LEU A 182 -17.28 -11.70 13.81
C LEU A 182 -18.29 -12.58 14.56
N LEU A 183 -17.97 -13.86 14.77
CA LEU A 183 -18.83 -14.77 15.51
C LEU A 183 -19.05 -14.33 16.95
N SER A 184 -18.01 -13.79 17.60
CA SER A 184 -18.12 -13.21 18.95
C SER A 184 -19.02 -11.99 18.95
N TYR A 185 -18.87 -11.09 17.97
CA TYR A 185 -19.72 -9.92 17.80
C TYR A 185 -21.18 -10.30 17.55
N LEU A 186 -21.43 -11.28 16.68
CA LEU A 186 -22.79 -11.77 16.40
C LEU A 186 -23.49 -12.39 17.62
N LYS A 187 -22.72 -12.89 18.59
CA LYS A 187 -23.25 -13.40 19.87
C LYS A 187 -23.39 -12.31 20.94
N SER A 188 -22.86 -11.12 20.73
CA SER A 188 -22.95 -10.03 21.70
C SER A 188 -24.38 -9.50 21.83
N PRO A 189 -24.85 -9.19 23.06
CA PRO A 189 -26.12 -8.51 23.25
C PRO A 189 -26.06 -7.04 22.79
N ASN A 190 -24.89 -6.45 22.68
CA ASN A 190 -24.69 -5.03 22.37
C ASN A 190 -24.26 -4.84 20.88
N LYS A 191 -25.05 -5.41 19.96
CA LYS A 191 -24.79 -5.21 18.52
C LYS A 191 -25.21 -3.81 18.12
N MET A 192 -24.31 -3.12 17.43
CA MET A 192 -24.61 -1.85 16.77
C MET A 192 -24.74 -2.09 15.26
N PRO A 193 -25.69 -1.45 14.57
CA PRO A 193 -25.74 -1.46 13.12
C PRO A 193 -24.44 -0.90 12.52
N ILE A 194 -24.06 -1.37 11.33
CA ILE A 194 -22.92 -0.84 10.60
C ILE A 194 -23.19 0.61 10.16
N MET A 195 -24.45 0.90 9.87
CA MET A 195 -24.93 2.23 9.51
C MET A 195 -26.15 2.58 10.39
N THR A 196 -26.07 3.69 11.07
CA THR A 196 -27.14 4.27 11.90
C THR A 196 -27.42 5.69 11.48
#